data_b6b072bae2c0160dc6b224cdc028f8a8
#
_entry.id   b6b072bae2c0160dc6b224cdc028f8a8
#
_cell.length_a   1.000
_cell.length_b   1.000
_cell.length_c   1.000
_cell.angle_alpha   90.00
_cell.angle_beta   90.00
_cell.angle_gamma   90.00
#
_symmetry.space_group_name_H-M   'P 1'
#
loop_
_entity.id
_entity.type
_entity.pdbx_description
1 polymer ?
#
loop_
_entity_poly.entity_id
_entity_poly.type
_entity_poly.pdbx_seq_one_letter_code
_entity_poly.pdbx_strand_id
1 'polypeptide(L)'
;VIQGDLEQGLTGFDDGTFNHVVLSRTLQTVRHTERLLTEMLRVGREAVVSFPNFAYWKNRMAVMRGRMPVSEDLPYEWFDTPNLRFFTLLDFESLCTKMQLVIRERQVLDESGRLILEEPNFLGSLVVYRLGR
;
A
#
# COMPACT_ATOMS: atom_id res chain seq x y z
N VAL A 1 19.57 -6.33 -6.62
CA VAL A 1 18.14 -6.34 -6.98
C VAL A 1 17.80 -7.65 -7.64
N ILE A 2 16.79 -8.32 -7.13
CA ILE A 2 16.35 -9.62 -7.64
C ILE A 2 14.95 -9.44 -8.22
N GLN A 3 14.75 -9.95 -9.44
CA GLN A 3 13.45 -9.90 -10.09
C GLN A 3 12.71 -11.23 -9.88
N GLY A 4 11.39 -11.14 -9.69
CA GLY A 4 10.54 -12.32 -9.55
C GLY A 4 9.09 -11.94 -9.67
N ASP A 5 8.23 -12.95 -9.74
CA ASP A 5 6.79 -12.77 -9.77
C ASP A 5 6.26 -12.67 -8.34
N LEU A 6 5.77 -11.50 -7.96
CA LEU A 6 5.23 -11.25 -6.61
C LEU A 6 4.03 -12.15 -6.29
N GLU A 7 3.27 -12.55 -7.31
CA GLU A 7 2.12 -13.44 -7.13
C GLU A 7 2.53 -14.85 -6.70
N GLN A 8 3.76 -15.24 -6.96
CA GLN A 8 4.29 -16.54 -6.55
C GLN A 8 4.92 -16.50 -5.16
N GLY A 9 4.99 -15.33 -4.55
CA GLY A 9 5.63 -15.15 -3.25
C GLY A 9 7.15 -15.07 -3.35
N LEU A 10 7.81 -15.25 -2.21
CA LEU A 10 9.26 -15.09 -2.10
C LEU A 10 9.93 -16.44 -1.74
N THR A 11 9.54 -17.49 -2.46
CA THR A 11 9.93 -18.86 -2.16
C THR A 11 11.43 -19.14 -2.31
N GLY A 12 12.16 -18.30 -3.07
CA GLY A 12 13.60 -18.45 -3.25
C GLY A 12 14.44 -17.95 -2.08
N PHE A 13 13.83 -17.45 -1.03
CA PHE A 13 14.55 -16.88 0.11
C PHE A 13 14.18 -17.58 1.41
N ASP A 14 15.18 -17.72 2.28
CA ASP A 14 14.97 -18.29 3.62
C ASP A 14 14.39 -17.24 4.57
N ASP A 15 13.85 -17.73 5.70
CA ASP A 15 13.29 -16.87 6.75
C ASP A 15 14.37 -15.90 7.27
N GLY A 16 13.97 -14.64 7.46
CA GLY A 16 14.85 -13.64 8.06
C GLY A 16 16.08 -13.26 7.25
N THR A 17 16.09 -13.55 5.95
CA THR A 17 17.22 -13.24 5.06
C THR A 17 17.54 -11.75 5.01
N PHE A 18 16.53 -10.90 5.10
CA PHE A 18 16.67 -9.45 4.98
C PHE A 18 16.24 -8.75 6.25
N ASN A 19 16.83 -7.58 6.52
CA ASN A 19 16.34 -6.72 7.60
C ASN A 19 15.04 -6.04 7.21
N HIS A 20 14.94 -5.58 5.97
CA HIS A 20 13.75 -4.91 5.43
C HIS A 20 13.43 -5.45 4.06
N VAL A 21 12.13 -5.57 3.77
CA VAL A 21 11.61 -5.83 2.43
C VAL A 21 10.71 -4.65 2.08
N VAL A 22 10.97 -4.01 0.92
CA VAL A 22 10.27 -2.80 0.52
C VAL A 22 9.41 -3.09 -0.71
N LEU A 23 8.14 -2.72 -0.63
CA LEU A 23 7.20 -2.79 -1.75
C LEU A 23 6.61 -1.39 -1.97
N SER A 24 7.10 -0.71 -3.00
CA SER A 24 6.73 0.68 -3.26
C SER A 24 5.63 0.76 -4.30
N ARG A 25 4.49 1.34 -3.92
CA ARG A 25 3.35 1.66 -4.79
C ARG A 25 2.84 0.47 -5.62
N THR A 26 2.95 -0.76 -5.08
CA THR A 26 2.64 -1.97 -5.84
C THR A 26 1.59 -2.84 -5.18
N LEU A 27 1.30 -2.63 -3.89
CA LEU A 27 0.39 -3.48 -3.13
C LEU A 27 -0.99 -3.58 -3.78
N GLN A 28 -1.48 -2.50 -4.37
CA GLN A 28 -2.77 -2.47 -5.04
C GLN A 28 -2.81 -3.23 -6.36
N THR A 29 -1.66 -3.67 -6.87
CA THR A 29 -1.57 -4.40 -8.13
C THR A 29 -1.48 -5.91 -7.95
N VAL A 30 -1.36 -6.41 -6.73
CA VAL A 30 -1.22 -7.85 -6.46
C VAL A 30 -2.57 -8.47 -6.10
N ARG A 31 -2.75 -9.73 -6.49
CA ARG A 31 -4.00 -10.47 -6.25
C ARG A 31 -4.11 -10.98 -4.83
N HIS A 32 -3.00 -11.47 -4.28
CA HIS A 32 -2.98 -12.16 -2.99
C HIS A 32 -2.23 -11.31 -1.94
N THR A 33 -2.87 -10.22 -1.51
CA THR A 33 -2.28 -9.24 -0.61
C THR A 33 -1.84 -9.86 0.72
N GLU A 34 -2.70 -10.67 1.34
CA GLU A 34 -2.39 -11.29 2.64
C GLU A 34 -1.18 -12.21 2.52
N ARG A 35 -1.14 -13.02 1.47
CA ARG A 35 -0.04 -13.93 1.22
C ARG A 35 1.28 -13.18 1.00
N LEU A 36 1.24 -12.10 0.23
CA LEU A 36 2.44 -11.30 -0.03
C LEU A 36 2.98 -10.68 1.25
N LEU A 37 2.10 -10.09 2.08
CA LEU A 37 2.52 -9.49 3.35
C LEU A 37 3.11 -10.54 4.28
N THR A 38 2.52 -11.72 4.35
CA THR A 38 3.05 -12.83 5.15
C THR A 38 4.46 -13.21 4.69
N GLU A 39 4.66 -13.34 3.37
CA GLU A 39 5.96 -13.69 2.80
C GLU A 39 7.00 -12.58 3.01
N MET A 40 6.62 -11.32 2.89
CA MET A 40 7.53 -10.21 3.14
C MET A 40 8.04 -10.25 4.58
N LEU A 41 7.16 -10.55 5.54
CA LEU A 41 7.54 -10.62 6.95
C LEU A 41 8.19 -11.95 7.33
N ARG A 42 8.10 -12.97 6.48
CA ARG A 42 8.86 -14.20 6.64
C ARG A 42 10.33 -13.99 6.26
N VAL A 43 10.59 -13.42 5.11
CA VAL A 43 11.95 -13.22 4.60
C VAL A 43 12.63 -11.99 5.17
N GLY A 44 11.87 -10.98 5.61
CA GLY A 44 12.37 -9.75 6.20
C GLY A 44 11.89 -9.62 7.64
N ARG A 45 12.71 -8.95 8.45
CA ARG A 45 12.31 -8.64 9.84
C ARG A 45 11.20 -7.59 9.88
N GLU A 46 11.27 -6.64 8.94
CA GLU A 46 10.28 -5.61 8.78
C GLU A 46 9.92 -5.47 7.31
N ALA A 47 8.71 -5.03 7.04
CA ALA A 47 8.23 -4.74 5.70
C ALA A 47 7.89 -3.26 5.59
N VAL A 48 8.29 -2.63 4.49
CA VAL A 48 7.89 -1.25 4.18
C VAL A 48 7.02 -1.30 2.95
N VAL A 49 5.77 -0.82 3.08
CA VAL A 49 4.83 -0.78 1.97
C VAL A 49 4.33 0.64 1.76
N SER A 50 4.12 1.01 0.51
CA SER A 50 3.45 2.27 0.18
C SER A 50 2.38 2.01 -0.86
N PHE A 51 1.29 2.78 -0.78
CA PHE A 51 0.18 2.68 -1.70
C PHE A 51 -0.58 4.00 -1.79
N PRO A 52 -1.27 4.26 -2.91
CA PRO A 52 -2.15 5.42 -2.99
C PRO A 52 -3.39 5.21 -2.13
N ASN A 53 -3.77 6.23 -1.37
CA ASN A 53 -4.96 6.19 -0.53
C ASN A 53 -6.18 6.60 -1.36
N PHE A 54 -7.05 5.63 -1.65
CA PHE A 54 -8.24 5.90 -2.46
C PHE A 54 -9.22 6.86 -1.77
N ALA A 55 -9.18 6.97 -0.45
CA ALA A 55 -10.05 7.88 0.30
C ALA A 55 -9.61 9.34 0.31
N TYR A 56 -8.50 9.68 -0.35
CA TYR A 56 -8.02 11.05 -0.51
C TYR A 56 -9.17 11.94 -1.05
N TRP A 57 -9.28 13.14 -0.52
CA TRP A 57 -10.45 13.98 -0.77
C TRP A 57 -10.75 14.24 -2.24
N LYS A 58 -9.72 14.39 -3.08
CA LYS A 58 -9.92 14.57 -4.53
C LYS A 58 -10.53 13.33 -5.18
N ASN A 59 -10.15 12.15 -4.70
CA ASN A 59 -10.72 10.89 -5.19
C ASN A 59 -12.19 10.79 -4.81
N ARG A 60 -12.55 11.17 -3.58
CA ARG A 60 -13.95 11.21 -3.14
C ARG A 60 -14.77 12.18 -3.98
N MET A 61 -14.20 13.35 -4.27
CA MET A 61 -14.87 14.35 -5.10
C MET A 61 -15.12 13.84 -6.51
N ALA A 62 -14.15 13.13 -7.10
CA ALA A 62 -14.33 12.55 -8.43
C ALA A 62 -15.48 11.53 -8.45
N VAL A 63 -15.50 10.63 -7.48
CA VAL A 63 -16.58 9.63 -7.37
C VAL A 63 -17.93 10.29 -7.14
N MET A 64 -18.00 11.33 -6.31
CA MET A 64 -19.24 12.09 -6.11
C MET A 64 -19.75 12.73 -7.39
N ARG A 65 -18.85 13.08 -8.30
CA ARG A 65 -19.21 13.61 -9.63
C ARG A 65 -19.49 12.52 -10.66
N GLY A 66 -19.45 11.25 -10.24
CA GLY A 66 -19.71 10.10 -11.09
C GLY A 66 -18.55 9.66 -11.97
N ARG A 67 -17.29 9.99 -11.59
CA ARG A 67 -16.11 9.62 -12.37
C ARG A 67 -15.10 8.90 -11.50
N MET A 68 -14.37 7.97 -12.13
CA MET A 68 -13.25 7.32 -11.43
C MET A 68 -12.08 8.30 -11.28
N PRO A 69 -11.40 8.29 -10.12
CA PRO A 69 -10.32 9.25 -9.85
C PRO A 69 -9.10 9.09 -10.75
N VAL A 70 -8.53 10.22 -11.16
CA VAL A 70 -7.19 10.30 -11.76
C VAL A 70 -6.46 11.42 -11.03
N SER A 71 -5.29 11.13 -10.46
CA SER A 71 -4.51 12.06 -9.66
C SER A 71 -3.03 11.74 -9.75
N GLU A 72 -2.19 12.51 -9.06
CA GLU A 72 -0.73 12.27 -9.04
C GLU A 72 -0.37 10.85 -8.61
N ASP A 73 -1.04 10.34 -7.58
CA ASP A 73 -0.76 9.01 -7.03
C ASP A 73 -1.65 7.91 -7.62
N LEU A 74 -2.67 8.28 -8.41
CA LEU A 74 -3.52 7.39 -9.19
C LEU A 74 -3.59 7.90 -10.64
N PRO A 75 -2.48 7.81 -11.40
CA PRO A 75 -2.36 8.51 -12.69
C PRO A 75 -3.03 7.81 -13.86
N TYR A 76 -3.69 6.67 -13.65
CA TYR A 76 -4.24 5.84 -14.72
C TYR A 76 -5.74 6.06 -14.88
N GLU A 77 -6.20 6.00 -16.14
CA GLU A 77 -7.63 5.90 -16.42
C GLU A 77 -8.15 4.52 -16.00
N TRP A 78 -9.48 4.40 -15.80
CA TRP A 78 -10.06 3.15 -15.32
C TRP A 78 -9.81 1.97 -16.27
N PHE A 79 -9.64 2.23 -17.57
CA PHE A 79 -9.51 1.19 -18.59
C PHE A 79 -8.06 0.77 -18.84
N ASP A 80 -7.08 1.51 -18.35
CA ASP A 80 -5.66 1.17 -18.54
C ASP A 80 -4.88 1.02 -17.23
N THR A 81 -5.57 1.06 -16.10
CA THR A 81 -4.94 0.94 -14.79
C THR A 81 -4.42 -0.47 -14.53
N PRO A 82 -3.19 -0.63 -14.03
CA PRO A 82 -2.71 -1.93 -13.54
C PRO A 82 -3.26 -2.28 -12.17
N ASN A 83 -4.00 -1.37 -11.52
CA ASN A 83 -4.50 -1.57 -10.17
C ASN A 83 -5.64 -2.59 -10.17
N LEU A 84 -5.47 -3.67 -9.42
CA LEU A 84 -6.51 -4.68 -9.25
C LEU A 84 -7.44 -4.35 -8.09
N ARG A 85 -6.98 -3.55 -7.14
CA ARG A 85 -7.73 -3.21 -5.95
C ARG A 85 -7.59 -1.73 -5.65
N PHE A 86 -8.68 -1.16 -5.15
CA PHE A 86 -8.68 0.18 -4.57
C PHE A 86 -9.04 0.05 -3.10
N PHE A 87 -8.22 0.66 -2.25
CA PHE A 87 -8.46 0.59 -0.82
C PHE A 87 -7.96 1.86 -0.14
N THR A 88 -8.38 2.01 1.11
CA THR A 88 -8.09 3.21 1.88
C THR A 88 -7.09 2.90 2.98
N LEU A 89 -6.53 3.96 3.57
CA LEU A 89 -5.68 3.86 4.74
C LEU A 89 -6.38 3.07 5.87
N LEU A 90 -7.65 3.36 6.13
CA LEU A 90 -8.40 2.67 7.18
C LEU A 90 -8.61 1.19 6.85
N ASP A 91 -8.86 0.86 5.58
CA ASP A 91 -9.01 -0.54 5.16
C ASP A 91 -7.71 -1.31 5.38
N PHE A 92 -6.58 -0.72 5.05
CA PHE A 92 -5.29 -1.36 5.24
C PHE A 92 -4.99 -1.59 6.73
N GLU A 93 -5.28 -0.62 7.58
CA GLU A 93 -5.08 -0.77 9.03
C GLU A 93 -5.98 -1.86 9.60
N SER A 94 -7.20 -1.99 9.09
CA SER A 94 -8.09 -3.10 9.47
C SER A 94 -7.52 -4.45 9.07
N LEU A 95 -6.93 -4.56 7.89
CA LEU A 95 -6.26 -5.78 7.47
C LEU A 95 -5.08 -6.12 8.36
N CYS A 96 -4.26 -5.13 8.73
CA CYS A 96 -3.14 -5.34 9.64
C CYS A 96 -3.62 -5.87 10.99
N THR A 97 -4.71 -5.34 11.52
CA THR A 97 -5.29 -5.83 12.78
C THR A 97 -5.74 -7.29 12.63
N LYS A 98 -6.43 -7.61 11.54
CA LYS A 98 -6.89 -8.98 11.26
C LYS A 98 -5.73 -9.97 11.18
N MET A 99 -4.62 -9.56 10.55
CA MET A 99 -3.44 -10.38 10.39
C MET A 99 -2.50 -10.36 11.61
N GLN A 100 -2.84 -9.57 12.62
CA GLN A 100 -2.01 -9.37 13.82
C GLN A 100 -0.63 -8.81 13.49
N LEU A 101 -0.54 -7.94 12.51
CA LEU A 101 0.67 -7.22 12.16
C LEU A 101 0.80 -5.96 13.01
N VAL A 102 2.04 -5.61 13.35
CA VAL A 102 2.33 -4.41 14.13
C VAL A 102 2.70 -3.28 13.18
N ILE A 103 1.99 -2.16 13.25
CA ILE A 103 2.35 -0.95 12.52
C ILE A 103 3.38 -0.22 13.36
N ARG A 104 4.64 -0.23 12.91
CA ARG A 104 5.73 0.41 13.64
C ARG A 104 5.84 1.88 13.33
N GLU A 105 5.51 2.27 12.09
CA GLU A 105 5.54 3.65 11.67
C GLU A 105 4.58 3.85 10.52
N ARG A 106 3.97 5.03 10.45
CA ARG A 106 3.09 5.44 9.37
C ARG A 106 3.44 6.86 8.97
N GLN A 107 3.65 7.08 7.67
CA GLN A 107 3.79 8.42 7.12
C GLN A 107 2.74 8.62 6.04
N VAL A 108 2.07 9.75 6.08
CA VAL A 108 1.00 10.10 5.16
C VAL A 108 1.40 11.40 4.46
N LEU A 109 1.32 11.39 3.13
CA LEU A 109 1.76 12.52 2.31
C LEU A 109 0.61 13.00 1.42
N ASP A 110 0.54 14.30 1.15
CA ASP A 110 -0.38 14.83 0.15
C ASP A 110 0.24 14.71 -1.27
N GLU A 111 -0.47 15.20 -2.29
CA GLU A 111 0.01 15.11 -3.68
C GLU A 111 1.31 15.89 -3.91
N SER A 112 1.61 16.89 -3.08
CA SER A 112 2.83 17.68 -3.19
C SER A 112 4.00 17.10 -2.40
N GLY A 113 3.77 16.00 -1.68
CA GLY A 113 4.79 15.36 -0.86
C GLY A 113 4.88 15.90 0.56
N ARG A 114 3.93 16.72 0.99
CA ARG A 114 3.91 17.24 2.37
C ARG A 114 3.41 16.21 3.34
N LEU A 115 4.05 16.13 4.50
CA LEU A 115 3.62 15.24 5.57
C LEU A 115 2.28 15.73 6.16
N ILE A 116 1.32 14.82 6.25
CA ILE A 116 -0.02 15.10 6.76
C ILE A 116 -0.14 14.51 8.17
N LEU A 117 -0.45 15.36 9.15
CA LEU A 117 -0.58 14.96 10.55
C LEU A 117 -2.03 14.88 11.02
N GLU A 118 -2.94 15.58 10.34
CA GLU A 118 -4.37 15.61 10.71
C GLU A 118 -5.21 15.05 9.57
N GLU A 119 -6.32 14.40 9.91
CA GLU A 119 -7.27 13.83 8.95
C GLU A 119 -6.56 13.00 7.85
N PRO A 120 -5.71 12.02 8.23
CA PRO A 120 -4.84 11.38 7.25
C PRO A 120 -5.61 10.60 6.17
N ASN A 121 -6.75 10.00 6.52
CA ASN A 121 -7.55 9.25 5.54
C ASN A 121 -8.23 10.16 4.52
N PHE A 122 -8.46 11.42 4.85
CA PHE A 122 -9.11 12.40 3.97
C PHE A 122 -8.09 13.24 3.19
N LEU A 123 -7.02 13.65 3.85
CA LEU A 123 -6.03 14.56 3.27
C LEU A 123 -4.80 13.85 2.71
N GLY A 124 -4.62 12.56 3.00
CA GLY A 124 -3.48 11.79 2.52
C GLY A 124 -3.72 11.18 1.15
N SER A 125 -2.79 11.42 0.24
CA SER A 125 -2.80 10.87 -1.12
C SER A 125 -1.96 9.60 -1.21
N LEU A 126 -0.80 9.59 -0.56
CA LEU A 126 0.12 8.44 -0.52
C LEU A 126 0.40 8.10 0.93
N VAL A 127 0.39 6.82 1.26
CA VAL A 127 0.65 6.33 2.61
C VAL A 127 1.83 5.37 2.58
N VAL A 128 2.71 5.49 3.57
CA VAL A 128 3.86 4.60 3.75
C VAL A 128 3.78 3.98 5.14
N TYR A 129 3.87 2.67 5.20
CA TYR A 129 3.87 1.92 6.46
C TYR A 129 5.14 1.12 6.63
N ARG A 130 5.65 1.10 7.86
CA ARG A 130 6.68 0.16 8.29
C ARG A 130 6.01 -0.84 9.25
N LEU A 131 6.03 -2.11 8.86
CA LEU A 131 5.30 -3.18 9.53
C LEU A 131 6.26 -4.17 10.16
N GLY A 132 5.82 -4.77 11.27
CA GLY A 132 6.49 -5.89 11.93
C GLY A 132 5.48 -6.96 12.32
N ARG A 133 6.00 -8.01 12.93
CA ARG A 133 5.20 -9.10 13.48
C ARG A 133 4.81 -8.83 14.93
#